data_1b9d41317698b46f98e1edb02585997a
#
_entry.id   1b9d41317698b46f98e1edb02585997a
#
_cell.length_a   1.000
_cell.length_b   1.000
_cell.length_c   1.000
_cell.angle_alpha   90.00
_cell.angle_beta   90.00
_cell.angle_gamma   90.00
#
_symmetry.space_group_name_H-M   'P 1'
#
loop_
_entity.id
_entity.type
_entity.pdbx_description
1 polymer ?
#
loop_
_entity_poly.entity_id
_entity_poly.type
_entity_poly.pdbx_seq_one_letter_code
_entity_poly.pdbx_strand_id
1 'polypeptide(L)'
;RSGVRTGLRALGYYDPQLKFSWGPKPAEGSRNPRELTVVVTPGDPVKVMGAELSLEGDAANDPDFAVLRKNLPKKGSVLNHGEYEDFKKSVQSLATRKGYFQGRFTKNELGVSRERREAYWRLAYDSGPRWHFGPVSFSGGQIDADMLEPLVPFKDGEPYAAPKLAQLNENLADTGWFSSAVVAPDFKQADVENHIVPMSGALTPRKGNIIETGVGYSTDAGPRFTGKWEKPWVNSRGHSLSFASTVSGKEQTMDASYKMPLQKSPLEEFWLAQGGLKHTNLNDTKSMQTSLAATRYWNMEDGWQRSIGLHWLIDNFTQGDTDATTML
;
A
#
# COMPACT_ATOMS: atom_id res chain seq x y z
N ARG A 1 -5.18 -11.29 -40.74
CA ARG A 1 -6.01 -12.53 -40.77
C ARG A 1 -5.64 -13.47 -39.63
N SER A 2 -4.35 -13.76 -39.44
CA SER A 2 -3.91 -14.68 -38.37
C SER A 2 -4.26 -14.17 -36.95
N GLY A 3 -4.02 -12.89 -36.64
CA GLY A 3 -4.28 -12.31 -35.34
C GLY A 3 -5.75 -12.41 -34.90
N VAL A 4 -6.71 -12.16 -35.80
CA VAL A 4 -8.15 -12.28 -35.49
C VAL A 4 -8.51 -13.73 -35.16
N ARG A 5 -7.98 -14.69 -35.92
CA ARG A 5 -8.20 -16.13 -35.67
C ARG A 5 -7.61 -16.55 -34.34
N THR A 6 -6.40 -16.08 -34.01
CA THR A 6 -5.75 -16.39 -32.73
C THR A 6 -6.54 -15.81 -31.57
N GLY A 7 -7.04 -14.57 -31.67
CA GLY A 7 -7.90 -13.98 -30.66
C GLY A 7 -9.21 -14.73 -30.44
N LEU A 8 -9.88 -15.12 -31.52
CA LEU A 8 -11.12 -15.92 -31.45
C LEU A 8 -10.89 -17.30 -30.86
N ARG A 9 -9.76 -17.95 -31.22
CA ARG A 9 -9.36 -19.23 -30.63
C ARG A 9 -9.12 -19.15 -29.13
N ALA A 10 -8.50 -18.05 -28.68
CA ALA A 10 -8.31 -17.81 -27.24
C ALA A 10 -9.64 -17.68 -26.49
N LEU A 11 -10.70 -17.26 -27.15
CA LEU A 11 -12.07 -17.17 -26.63
C LEU A 11 -12.92 -18.41 -26.91
N GLY A 12 -12.32 -19.53 -27.32
CA GLY A 12 -13.00 -20.80 -27.52
C GLY A 12 -13.57 -21.03 -28.94
N TYR A 13 -13.42 -20.09 -29.86
CA TYR A 13 -13.92 -20.22 -31.24
C TYR A 13 -12.79 -20.67 -32.17
N TYR A 14 -12.79 -21.96 -32.51
CA TYR A 14 -11.69 -22.58 -33.26
C TYR A 14 -11.88 -22.58 -34.79
N ASP A 15 -13.13 -22.47 -35.23
CA ASP A 15 -13.49 -22.55 -36.66
C ASP A 15 -14.23 -21.30 -37.17
N PRO A 16 -13.71 -20.09 -36.90
CA PRO A 16 -14.38 -18.86 -37.33
C PRO A 16 -14.26 -18.65 -38.82
N GLN A 17 -15.34 -18.18 -39.44
CA GLN A 17 -15.33 -17.66 -40.79
C GLN A 17 -15.07 -16.16 -40.78
N LEU A 18 -14.09 -15.73 -41.58
CA LEU A 18 -13.65 -14.33 -41.67
C LEU A 18 -13.77 -13.82 -43.11
N LYS A 19 -14.57 -12.78 -43.31
CA LYS A 19 -14.65 -12.07 -44.60
C LYS A 19 -14.00 -10.69 -44.43
N PHE A 20 -13.09 -10.35 -45.30
CA PHE A 20 -12.37 -9.08 -45.32
C PHE A 20 -12.76 -8.30 -46.57
N SER A 21 -13.20 -7.06 -46.41
CA SER A 21 -13.49 -6.15 -47.48
C SER A 21 -12.82 -4.79 -47.24
N TRP A 22 -12.26 -4.25 -48.30
CA TRP A 22 -11.68 -2.91 -48.27
C TRP A 22 -12.73 -1.90 -48.74
N GLY A 23 -12.90 -0.85 -48.00
CA GLY A 23 -13.68 0.33 -48.42
C GLY A 23 -13.08 0.98 -49.69
N PRO A 24 -13.77 1.96 -50.25
CA PRO A 24 -13.27 2.70 -51.44
C PRO A 24 -11.89 3.31 -51.17
N LYS A 25 -11.09 3.45 -52.20
CA LYS A 25 -9.78 4.14 -52.06
C LYS A 25 -10.04 5.59 -51.65
N PRO A 26 -9.32 6.09 -50.63
CA PRO A 26 -9.40 7.52 -50.28
C PRO A 26 -9.06 8.39 -51.49
N ALA A 27 -9.62 9.60 -51.58
CA ALA A 27 -9.28 10.56 -52.63
C ALA A 27 -7.78 10.90 -52.57
N GLU A 28 -7.17 11.18 -53.72
CA GLU A 28 -5.76 11.62 -53.80
C GLU A 28 -5.56 12.84 -52.89
N GLY A 29 -4.56 12.74 -51.99
CA GLY A 29 -4.28 13.78 -51.00
C GLY A 29 -5.01 13.63 -49.65
N SER A 30 -5.91 12.67 -49.50
CA SER A 30 -6.56 12.39 -48.23
C SER A 30 -5.59 11.71 -47.25
N ARG A 31 -5.52 12.24 -46.02
CA ARG A 31 -4.76 11.63 -44.88
C ARG A 31 -5.54 10.51 -44.17
N ASN A 32 -6.79 10.26 -44.57
CA ASN A 32 -7.60 9.22 -43.93
C ASN A 32 -7.15 7.82 -44.36
N PRO A 33 -6.89 6.88 -43.47
CA PRO A 33 -6.55 5.52 -43.83
C PRO A 33 -7.72 4.84 -44.54
N ARG A 34 -7.42 3.92 -45.45
CA ARG A 34 -8.43 3.09 -46.14
C ARG A 34 -9.11 2.20 -45.08
N GLU A 35 -10.42 2.21 -45.07
CA GLU A 35 -11.23 1.39 -44.16
C GLU A 35 -11.12 -0.09 -44.51
N LEU A 36 -10.90 -0.92 -43.49
CA LEU A 36 -10.93 -2.38 -43.57
C LEU A 36 -12.10 -2.91 -42.76
N THR A 37 -13.10 -3.44 -43.43
CA THR A 37 -14.23 -4.11 -42.77
C THR A 37 -13.90 -5.59 -42.64
N VAL A 38 -13.99 -6.12 -41.40
CA VAL A 38 -13.82 -7.52 -41.08
C VAL A 38 -15.15 -8.07 -40.53
N VAL A 39 -15.79 -8.92 -41.29
CA VAL A 39 -17.00 -9.62 -40.86
C VAL A 39 -16.58 -10.95 -40.26
N VAL A 40 -16.91 -11.15 -39.00
CA VAL A 40 -16.59 -12.34 -38.22
C VAL A 40 -17.85 -13.15 -37.97
N THR A 41 -17.85 -14.42 -38.36
CA THR A 41 -18.85 -15.43 -37.98
C THR A 41 -18.12 -16.43 -37.09
N PRO A 42 -18.27 -16.33 -35.71
CA PRO A 42 -17.46 -17.10 -34.77
C PRO A 42 -17.63 -18.62 -34.88
N GLY A 43 -18.80 -19.07 -35.28
CA GLY A 43 -19.20 -20.49 -35.21
C GLY A 43 -19.55 -20.90 -33.79
N ASP A 44 -19.71 -22.21 -33.56
CA ASP A 44 -20.02 -22.72 -32.24
C ASP A 44 -18.77 -22.80 -31.37
N PRO A 45 -18.84 -22.33 -30.12
CA PRO A 45 -17.70 -22.33 -29.22
C PRO A 45 -17.41 -23.71 -28.65
N VAL A 46 -16.16 -23.94 -28.30
CA VAL A 46 -15.74 -25.05 -27.44
C VAL A 46 -16.19 -24.79 -26.00
N LYS A 47 -16.77 -25.78 -25.33
CA LYS A 47 -17.29 -25.70 -23.96
C LYS A 47 -16.43 -26.50 -22.99
N VAL A 48 -16.24 -25.97 -21.80
CA VAL A 48 -15.58 -26.70 -20.70
C VAL A 48 -16.51 -27.78 -20.17
N MET A 49 -16.09 -29.04 -20.29
CA MET A 49 -16.86 -30.20 -19.81
C MET A 49 -16.40 -30.71 -18.47
N GLY A 50 -15.16 -30.38 -18.07
CA GLY A 50 -14.59 -30.69 -16.76
C GLY A 50 -13.43 -29.75 -16.43
N ALA A 51 -13.34 -29.36 -15.17
CA ALA A 51 -12.23 -28.59 -14.64
C ALA A 51 -11.91 -29.12 -13.24
N GLU A 52 -10.66 -29.50 -13.04
CA GLU A 52 -10.18 -30.04 -11.77
C GLU A 52 -8.84 -29.42 -11.36
N LEU A 53 -8.68 -29.23 -10.05
CA LEU A 53 -7.42 -28.87 -9.40
C LEU A 53 -7.16 -29.87 -8.27
N SER A 54 -6.16 -30.72 -8.43
CA SER A 54 -5.62 -31.51 -7.34
C SER A 54 -4.53 -30.74 -6.61
N LEU A 55 -4.48 -30.86 -5.30
CA LEU A 55 -3.49 -30.20 -4.43
C LEU A 55 -2.72 -31.27 -3.66
N GLU A 56 -1.41 -31.14 -3.68
CA GLU A 56 -0.45 -31.93 -2.91
C GLU A 56 0.36 -31.00 -2.00
N GLY A 57 1.07 -31.58 -1.02
CA GLY A 57 1.80 -30.81 -0.02
C GLY A 57 0.88 -30.19 1.05
N ASP A 58 1.41 -29.24 1.82
CA ASP A 58 0.70 -28.67 2.97
C ASP A 58 -0.54 -27.86 2.58
N ALA A 59 -0.59 -27.31 1.36
CA ALA A 59 -1.76 -26.58 0.86
C ALA A 59 -2.98 -27.48 0.61
N ALA A 60 -2.84 -28.79 0.58
CA ALA A 60 -3.96 -29.69 0.39
C ALA A 60 -5.07 -29.51 1.44
N ASN A 61 -4.69 -29.14 2.66
CA ASN A 61 -5.58 -28.90 3.79
C ASN A 61 -5.83 -27.42 4.07
N ASP A 62 -5.31 -26.50 3.26
CA ASP A 62 -5.46 -25.06 3.47
C ASP A 62 -6.84 -24.59 2.93
N PRO A 63 -7.69 -23.98 3.80
CA PRO A 63 -9.05 -23.60 3.42
C PRO A 63 -9.10 -22.54 2.30
N ASP A 64 -8.07 -21.69 2.15
CA ASP A 64 -8.07 -20.67 1.12
C ASP A 64 -7.95 -21.28 -0.29
N PHE A 65 -7.23 -22.39 -0.42
CA PHE A 65 -7.20 -23.14 -1.68
C PHE A 65 -8.52 -23.85 -1.98
N ALA A 66 -9.25 -24.27 -0.93
CA ALA A 66 -10.60 -24.82 -1.12
C ALA A 66 -11.57 -23.74 -1.64
N VAL A 67 -11.43 -22.48 -1.18
CA VAL A 67 -12.19 -21.35 -1.71
C VAL A 67 -11.80 -21.08 -3.17
N LEU A 68 -10.50 -21.11 -3.49
CA LEU A 68 -10.01 -20.88 -4.84
C LEU A 68 -10.56 -21.91 -5.84
N ARG A 69 -10.70 -23.17 -5.44
CA ARG A 69 -11.33 -24.25 -6.28
C ARG A 69 -12.76 -23.89 -6.74
N LYS A 70 -13.50 -23.06 -5.99
CA LYS A 70 -14.85 -22.64 -6.38
C LYS A 70 -14.85 -21.72 -7.62
N ASN A 71 -13.68 -21.15 -7.95
CA ASN A 71 -13.50 -20.30 -9.12
C ASN A 71 -13.18 -21.09 -10.40
N LEU A 72 -13.13 -22.44 -10.33
CA LEU A 72 -13.03 -23.25 -11.53
C LEU A 72 -14.24 -23.04 -12.44
N PRO A 73 -14.07 -23.08 -13.78
CA PRO A 73 -15.17 -22.88 -14.71
C PRO A 73 -16.25 -23.95 -14.54
N LYS A 74 -17.50 -23.53 -14.68
CA LYS A 74 -18.64 -24.43 -14.60
C LYS A 74 -18.73 -25.28 -15.87
N LYS A 75 -19.19 -26.53 -15.72
CA LYS A 75 -19.50 -27.39 -16.86
C LYS A 75 -20.45 -26.68 -17.83
N GLY A 76 -20.09 -26.66 -19.11
CA GLY A 76 -20.88 -26.03 -20.17
C GLY A 76 -20.53 -24.56 -20.43
N SER A 77 -19.67 -23.93 -19.66
CA SER A 77 -19.17 -22.58 -19.94
C SER A 77 -18.31 -22.58 -21.20
N VAL A 78 -18.26 -21.47 -21.92
CA VAL A 78 -17.39 -21.30 -23.09
C VAL A 78 -15.93 -21.30 -22.65
N LEU A 79 -15.09 -22.01 -23.38
CA LEU A 79 -13.66 -22.02 -23.12
C LEU A 79 -13.05 -20.63 -23.33
N ASN A 80 -12.32 -20.14 -22.32
CA ASN A 80 -11.49 -18.97 -22.41
C ASN A 80 -10.08 -19.30 -21.92
N HIS A 81 -9.09 -19.19 -22.81
CA HIS A 81 -7.70 -19.47 -22.45
C HIS A 81 -7.13 -18.47 -21.44
N GLY A 82 -7.61 -17.22 -21.48
CA GLY A 82 -7.24 -16.20 -20.48
C GLY A 82 -7.64 -16.62 -19.09
N GLU A 83 -8.87 -17.10 -18.89
CA GLU A 83 -9.34 -17.58 -17.60
C GLU A 83 -8.52 -18.77 -17.06
N TYR A 84 -8.09 -19.67 -17.93
CA TYR A 84 -7.20 -20.78 -17.58
C TYR A 84 -5.84 -20.26 -17.06
N GLU A 85 -5.22 -19.34 -17.77
CA GLU A 85 -3.93 -18.77 -17.37
C GLU A 85 -4.07 -17.91 -16.09
N ASP A 86 -5.14 -17.14 -15.95
CA ASP A 86 -5.39 -16.30 -14.78
C ASP A 86 -5.70 -17.16 -13.54
N PHE A 87 -6.40 -18.29 -13.71
CA PHE A 87 -6.60 -19.24 -12.62
C PHE A 87 -5.27 -19.83 -12.13
N LYS A 88 -4.39 -20.23 -13.04
CA LYS A 88 -3.04 -20.72 -12.67
C LYS A 88 -2.23 -19.65 -11.92
N LYS A 89 -2.25 -18.43 -12.41
CA LYS A 89 -1.61 -17.30 -11.70
C LYS A 89 -2.19 -17.07 -10.31
N SER A 90 -3.50 -17.23 -10.16
CA SER A 90 -4.18 -17.10 -8.86
C SER A 90 -3.73 -18.18 -7.88
N VAL A 91 -3.56 -19.42 -8.34
CA VAL A 91 -3.00 -20.53 -7.52
C VAL A 91 -1.58 -20.18 -7.06
N GLN A 92 -0.71 -19.79 -7.98
CA GLN A 92 0.69 -19.43 -7.66
C GLN A 92 0.79 -18.21 -6.75
N SER A 93 -0.02 -17.18 -7.00
CA SER A 93 -0.06 -15.98 -6.19
C SER A 93 -0.54 -16.28 -4.76
N LEU A 94 -1.57 -17.10 -4.61
CA LEU A 94 -2.04 -17.52 -3.29
C LEU A 94 -0.96 -18.31 -2.55
N ALA A 95 -0.32 -19.26 -3.24
CA ALA A 95 0.77 -20.05 -2.68
C ALA A 95 1.92 -19.17 -2.17
N THR A 96 2.40 -18.26 -2.99
CA THR A 96 3.50 -17.33 -2.62
C THR A 96 3.10 -16.44 -1.44
N ARG A 97 1.88 -15.90 -1.43
CA ARG A 97 1.40 -15.05 -0.33
C ARG A 97 1.30 -15.79 1.00
N LYS A 98 1.09 -17.10 0.96
CA LYS A 98 0.95 -17.94 2.16
C LYS A 98 2.25 -18.66 2.55
N GLY A 99 3.35 -18.42 1.84
CA GLY A 99 4.64 -19.00 2.17
C GLY A 99 4.91 -20.39 1.59
N TYR A 100 4.18 -20.79 0.56
CA TYR A 100 4.48 -22.00 -0.21
C TYR A 100 5.46 -21.66 -1.34
N PHE A 101 6.68 -21.30 -1.00
CA PHE A 101 7.66 -20.77 -1.95
C PHE A 101 8.20 -21.81 -2.94
N GLN A 102 8.08 -23.09 -2.63
CA GLN A 102 8.52 -24.19 -3.50
C GLN A 102 7.38 -24.74 -4.35
N GLY A 103 6.20 -24.15 -4.28
CA GLY A 103 5.01 -24.59 -4.99
C GLY A 103 5.16 -24.57 -6.51
N ARG A 104 4.70 -25.63 -7.17
CA ARG A 104 4.77 -25.77 -8.62
C ARG A 104 3.60 -26.60 -9.15
N PHE A 105 3.23 -26.34 -10.39
CA PHE A 105 2.35 -27.23 -11.11
C PHE A 105 3.08 -28.50 -11.52
N THR A 106 2.60 -29.65 -11.07
CA THR A 106 3.03 -30.98 -11.51
C THR A 106 2.27 -31.41 -12.76
N LYS A 107 1.05 -30.85 -12.95
CA LYS A 107 0.23 -30.99 -14.15
C LYS A 107 -0.49 -29.69 -14.46
N ASN A 108 -0.44 -29.24 -15.74
CA ASN A 108 -1.11 -28.03 -16.18
C ASN A 108 -1.60 -28.18 -17.63
N GLU A 109 -2.55 -29.10 -17.82
CA GLU A 109 -3.06 -29.46 -19.12
C GLU A 109 -4.42 -28.80 -19.40
N LEU A 110 -4.52 -28.16 -20.56
CA LEU A 110 -5.77 -27.74 -21.18
C LEU A 110 -6.01 -28.62 -22.42
N GLY A 111 -6.81 -29.68 -22.24
CA GLY A 111 -7.20 -30.57 -23.34
C GLY A 111 -8.36 -29.96 -24.13
N VAL A 112 -8.22 -29.86 -25.47
CA VAL A 112 -9.29 -29.36 -26.35
C VAL A 112 -9.55 -30.35 -27.48
N SER A 113 -10.81 -30.82 -27.58
CA SER A 113 -11.30 -31.56 -28.71
C SER A 113 -12.13 -30.65 -29.62
N ARG A 114 -11.63 -30.35 -30.81
CA ARG A 114 -12.36 -29.51 -31.79
C ARG A 114 -13.59 -30.22 -32.35
N GLU A 115 -13.47 -31.53 -32.62
CA GLU A 115 -14.56 -32.35 -33.16
C GLU A 115 -15.75 -32.41 -32.22
N ARG A 116 -15.50 -32.62 -30.92
CA ARG A 116 -16.54 -32.71 -29.91
C ARG A 116 -16.91 -31.35 -29.32
N ARG A 117 -16.12 -30.29 -29.64
CA ARG A 117 -16.25 -28.94 -29.07
C ARG A 117 -16.19 -28.95 -27.54
N GLU A 118 -15.29 -29.76 -26.99
CA GLU A 118 -15.11 -29.98 -25.56
C GLU A 118 -13.73 -29.58 -25.09
N ALA A 119 -13.65 -29.03 -23.88
CA ALA A 119 -12.39 -28.73 -23.22
C ALA A 119 -12.39 -29.29 -21.79
N TYR A 120 -11.19 -29.63 -21.31
CA TYR A 120 -10.94 -30.15 -19.99
C TYR A 120 -9.73 -29.48 -19.37
N TRP A 121 -9.89 -28.96 -18.16
CA TRP A 121 -8.78 -28.45 -17.35
C TRP A 121 -8.31 -29.54 -16.40
N ARG A 122 -7.04 -29.90 -16.48
CA ARG A 122 -6.41 -30.88 -15.60
C ARG A 122 -5.21 -30.23 -14.95
N LEU A 123 -5.41 -29.72 -13.73
CA LEU A 123 -4.39 -29.04 -12.95
C LEU A 123 -4.03 -29.88 -11.74
N ALA A 124 -2.73 -30.04 -11.48
CA ALA A 124 -2.20 -30.56 -10.23
C ALA A 124 -1.12 -29.62 -9.74
N TYR A 125 -1.22 -29.22 -8.49
CA TYR A 125 -0.29 -28.29 -7.87
C TYR A 125 0.26 -28.89 -6.58
N ASP A 126 1.57 -29.07 -6.53
CA ASP A 126 2.32 -29.43 -5.33
C ASP A 126 2.83 -28.15 -4.69
N SER A 127 2.31 -27.85 -3.50
CA SER A 127 2.72 -26.65 -2.75
C SER A 127 4.08 -26.78 -2.09
N GLY A 128 4.55 -28.00 -1.89
CA GLY A 128 5.62 -28.25 -0.93
C GLY A 128 5.21 -27.87 0.49
N PRO A 129 6.19 -27.71 1.38
CA PRO A 129 5.95 -27.31 2.78
C PRO A 129 5.63 -25.83 2.91
N ARG A 130 4.91 -25.49 3.98
CA ARG A 130 4.65 -24.10 4.35
C ARG A 130 5.84 -23.52 5.11
N TRP A 131 6.32 -22.38 4.66
CA TRP A 131 7.40 -21.66 5.32
C TRP A 131 6.88 -20.76 6.44
N HIS A 132 7.77 -20.47 7.40
CA HIS A 132 7.48 -19.68 8.58
C HIS A 132 8.41 -18.46 8.65
N PHE A 133 7.97 -17.42 9.34
CA PHE A 133 8.79 -16.26 9.62
C PHE A 133 9.94 -16.66 10.54
N GLY A 134 11.14 -16.24 10.19
CA GLY A 134 12.30 -16.25 11.07
C GLY A 134 12.54 -14.87 11.70
N PRO A 135 13.67 -14.70 12.38
CA PRO A 135 14.02 -13.44 13.03
C PRO A 135 14.13 -12.30 12.01
N VAL A 136 13.76 -11.10 12.47
CA VAL A 136 13.86 -9.85 11.69
C VAL A 136 15.17 -9.16 12.07
N SER A 137 15.97 -8.82 11.08
CA SER A 137 17.18 -8.02 11.24
C SER A 137 17.07 -6.71 10.48
N PHE A 138 17.55 -5.61 11.06
CA PHE A 138 17.58 -4.30 10.43
C PHE A 138 19.00 -3.81 10.27
N SER A 139 19.29 -3.14 9.17
CA SER A 139 20.58 -2.54 8.85
C SER A 139 20.42 -1.12 8.32
N GLY A 140 21.40 -0.24 8.61
CA GLY A 140 21.49 1.11 8.06
C GLY A 140 20.62 2.17 8.73
N GLY A 141 19.85 1.83 9.75
CA GLY A 141 18.96 2.75 10.48
C GLY A 141 19.68 3.53 11.58
N GLN A 142 19.05 4.65 12.00
CA GLN A 142 19.50 5.53 13.10
C GLN A 142 18.67 5.34 14.37
N ILE A 143 17.67 4.48 14.35
CA ILE A 143 16.73 4.24 15.46
C ILE A 143 17.14 2.97 16.20
N ASP A 144 17.01 2.98 17.52
CA ASP A 144 17.34 1.85 18.37
C ASP A 144 16.45 0.62 18.05
N ALA A 145 17.01 -0.56 18.13
CA ALA A 145 16.33 -1.81 17.76
C ALA A 145 15.07 -2.05 18.61
N ASP A 146 15.09 -1.68 19.89
CA ASP A 146 13.96 -1.82 20.80
C ASP A 146 12.75 -0.91 20.45
N MET A 147 12.98 0.12 19.63
CA MET A 147 11.91 0.95 19.06
C MET A 147 11.34 0.35 17.75
N LEU A 148 12.09 -0.50 17.08
CA LEU A 148 11.69 -1.15 15.82
C LEU A 148 10.96 -2.47 16.07
N GLU A 149 11.35 -3.20 17.11
CA GLU A 149 10.76 -4.50 17.45
C GLU A 149 9.22 -4.47 17.60
N PRO A 150 8.60 -3.49 18.27
CA PRO A 150 7.13 -3.43 18.39
C PRO A 150 6.40 -3.14 17.07
N LEU A 151 7.12 -2.76 16.02
CA LEU A 151 6.55 -2.51 14.69
C LEU A 151 6.34 -3.81 13.90
N VAL A 152 6.95 -4.92 14.34
CA VAL A 152 6.86 -6.23 13.68
C VAL A 152 5.53 -6.89 14.04
N PRO A 153 4.62 -7.12 13.06
CA PRO A 153 3.27 -7.63 13.32
C PRO A 153 3.19 -9.17 13.34
N PHE A 154 4.30 -9.86 13.39
CA PHE A 154 4.39 -11.32 13.43
C PHE A 154 5.48 -11.79 14.42
N LYS A 155 5.41 -13.04 14.78
CA LYS A 155 6.39 -13.68 15.68
C LYS A 155 7.29 -14.64 14.91
N ASP A 156 8.49 -14.85 15.43
CA ASP A 156 9.38 -15.91 14.95
C ASP A 156 8.70 -17.28 15.07
N GLY A 157 8.79 -18.10 14.00
CA GLY A 157 8.09 -19.38 13.89
C GLY A 157 6.61 -19.29 13.48
N GLU A 158 6.04 -18.12 13.33
CA GLU A 158 4.67 -17.96 12.82
C GLU A 158 4.60 -18.29 11.31
N PRO A 159 3.54 -18.95 10.81
CA PRO A 159 3.38 -19.20 9.38
C PRO A 159 3.49 -17.91 8.55
N TYR A 160 4.32 -17.98 7.51
CA TYR A 160 4.51 -16.81 6.63
C TYR A 160 3.19 -16.35 6.00
N ALA A 161 2.99 -15.05 6.01
CA ALA A 161 1.88 -14.39 5.36
C ALA A 161 2.34 -13.04 4.78
N ALA A 162 2.29 -12.90 3.47
CA ALA A 162 2.71 -11.67 2.80
C ALA A 162 2.01 -10.39 3.30
N PRO A 163 0.71 -10.40 3.68
CA PRO A 163 0.07 -9.24 4.29
C PRO A 163 0.73 -8.75 5.58
N LYS A 164 1.27 -9.66 6.41
CA LYS A 164 1.98 -9.28 7.64
C LYS A 164 3.33 -8.63 7.34
N LEU A 165 4.04 -9.11 6.31
CA LEU A 165 5.26 -8.46 5.85
C LEU A 165 4.98 -7.08 5.25
N ALA A 166 3.89 -6.95 4.48
CA ALA A 166 3.45 -5.66 3.97
C ALA A 166 3.11 -4.69 5.11
N GLN A 167 2.43 -5.16 6.16
CA GLN A 167 2.13 -4.39 7.35
C GLN A 167 3.40 -3.91 8.08
N LEU A 168 4.45 -4.74 8.16
CA LEU A 168 5.73 -4.32 8.73
C LEU A 168 6.34 -3.16 7.91
N ASN A 169 6.35 -3.28 6.59
CA ASN A 169 6.85 -2.22 5.71
C ASN A 169 6.03 -0.93 5.84
N GLU A 170 4.71 -1.03 5.97
CA GLU A 170 3.82 0.09 6.22
C GLU A 170 4.08 0.73 7.60
N ASN A 171 4.16 -0.08 8.66
CA ASN A 171 4.47 0.40 10.00
C ASN A 171 5.80 1.20 10.03
N LEU A 172 6.84 0.70 9.35
CA LEU A 172 8.12 1.40 9.26
C LEU A 172 8.01 2.72 8.50
N ALA A 173 7.25 2.76 7.41
CA ALA A 173 7.01 3.97 6.63
C ALA A 173 6.24 5.03 7.45
N ASP A 174 5.25 4.61 8.21
CA ASP A 174 4.37 5.48 9.01
C ASP A 174 5.10 6.13 10.19
N THR A 175 6.24 5.59 10.62
CA THR A 175 7.07 6.26 11.63
C THR A 175 7.57 7.62 11.19
N GLY A 176 7.77 7.82 9.89
CA GLY A 176 8.39 9.02 9.32
C GLY A 176 9.90 9.14 9.59
N TRP A 177 10.54 8.13 10.20
CA TRP A 177 11.97 8.14 10.53
C TRP A 177 12.88 7.88 9.34
N PHE A 178 12.37 7.17 8.32
CA PHE A 178 13.12 6.68 7.18
C PHE A 178 12.67 7.33 5.88
N SER A 179 13.61 7.56 4.98
CA SER A 179 13.31 7.89 3.58
C SER A 179 13.00 6.65 2.76
N SER A 180 13.55 5.51 3.18
CA SER A 180 13.26 4.19 2.63
C SER A 180 13.40 3.14 3.74
N ALA A 181 12.44 2.25 3.82
CA ALA A 181 12.46 1.09 4.70
C ALA A 181 11.89 -0.09 3.92
N VAL A 182 12.70 -1.09 3.62
CA VAL A 182 12.30 -2.26 2.85
C VAL A 182 12.73 -3.51 3.59
N VAL A 183 11.75 -4.30 4.01
CA VAL A 183 11.95 -5.61 4.62
C VAL A 183 11.50 -6.68 3.63
N ALA A 184 12.35 -7.67 3.41
CA ALA A 184 12.11 -8.78 2.49
C ALA A 184 12.63 -10.10 3.08
N PRO A 185 12.11 -11.25 2.61
CA PRO A 185 12.64 -12.56 2.97
C PRO A 185 14.09 -12.73 2.49
N ASP A 186 14.96 -13.20 3.38
CA ASP A 186 16.35 -13.54 3.03
C ASP A 186 16.51 -15.05 2.85
N PHE A 187 16.26 -15.52 1.65
CA PHE A 187 16.39 -16.94 1.30
C PHE A 187 17.83 -17.46 1.32
N LYS A 188 18.84 -16.56 1.34
CA LYS A 188 20.26 -16.99 1.44
C LYS A 188 20.60 -17.47 2.85
N GLN A 189 19.90 -16.94 3.85
CA GLN A 189 20.09 -17.31 5.25
C GLN A 189 18.94 -18.19 5.77
N ALA A 190 18.09 -18.68 4.87
CA ALA A 190 16.94 -19.50 5.24
C ALA A 190 17.37 -20.88 5.79
N ASP A 191 16.69 -21.31 6.85
CA ASP A 191 16.76 -22.68 7.35
C ASP A 191 15.83 -23.56 6.51
N VAL A 192 16.41 -24.24 5.54
CA VAL A 192 15.66 -25.06 4.59
C VAL A 192 15.09 -26.32 5.24
N GLU A 193 15.75 -26.86 6.28
CA GLU A 193 15.31 -28.07 6.98
C GLU A 193 14.04 -27.80 7.79
N ASN A 194 13.98 -26.67 8.47
CA ASN A 194 12.83 -26.27 9.28
C ASN A 194 11.84 -25.34 8.56
N HIS A 195 12.11 -25.01 7.29
CA HIS A 195 11.29 -24.10 6.46
C HIS A 195 11.07 -22.73 7.13
N ILE A 196 12.15 -22.18 7.69
CA ILE A 196 12.14 -20.86 8.33
C ILE A 196 12.93 -19.88 7.45
N VAL A 197 12.33 -18.73 7.14
CA VAL A 197 12.97 -17.68 6.36
C VAL A 197 13.13 -16.42 7.22
N PRO A 198 14.35 -15.96 7.51
CA PRO A 198 14.59 -14.70 8.21
C PRO A 198 14.20 -13.51 7.32
N MET A 199 13.82 -12.42 7.97
CA MET A 199 13.49 -11.17 7.29
C MET A 199 14.66 -10.19 7.43
N SER A 200 15.09 -9.63 6.31
CA SER A 200 16.16 -8.61 6.28
C SER A 200 15.61 -7.26 5.89
N GLY A 201 15.79 -6.28 6.77
CA GLY A 201 15.36 -4.90 6.59
C GLY A 201 16.53 -3.98 6.25
N ALA A 202 16.47 -3.29 5.12
CA ALA A 202 17.36 -2.20 4.77
C ALA A 202 16.67 -0.86 5.06
N LEU A 203 17.25 -0.08 5.96
CA LEU A 203 16.71 1.20 6.42
C LEU A 203 17.62 2.34 5.96
N THR A 204 17.04 3.38 5.38
CA THR A 204 17.73 4.60 5.03
C THR A 204 17.14 5.75 5.84
N PRO A 205 17.93 6.43 6.69
CA PRO A 205 17.44 7.55 7.47
C PRO A 205 16.82 8.65 6.63
N ARG A 206 15.74 9.26 7.11
CA ARG A 206 15.22 10.49 6.54
C ARG A 206 16.20 11.62 6.85
N LYS A 207 16.28 12.64 5.98
CA LYS A 207 17.14 13.82 6.23
C LYS A 207 16.76 14.45 7.56
N GLY A 208 17.77 14.75 8.38
CA GLY A 208 17.57 15.23 9.75
C GLY A 208 17.03 16.67 9.85
N ASN A 209 17.01 17.43 8.75
CA ASN A 209 16.41 18.77 8.69
C ASN A 209 15.68 18.92 7.36
N ILE A 210 14.41 19.32 7.43
CA ILE A 210 13.57 19.63 6.30
C ILE A 210 13.08 21.07 6.50
N ILE A 211 13.32 21.92 5.51
CA ILE A 211 12.90 23.32 5.54
C ILE A 211 11.96 23.54 4.36
N GLU A 212 10.80 24.08 4.65
CA GLU A 212 9.80 24.48 3.67
C GLU A 212 9.54 25.98 3.82
N THR A 213 9.47 26.71 2.72
CA THR A 213 9.15 28.12 2.72
C THR A 213 8.06 28.40 1.69
N GLY A 214 7.18 29.33 1.99
CA GLY A 214 6.08 29.69 1.10
C GLY A 214 5.82 31.19 1.11
N VAL A 215 5.32 31.68 -0.01
CA VAL A 215 4.81 33.05 -0.16
C VAL A 215 3.39 32.99 -0.68
N GLY A 216 2.54 33.85 -0.18
CA GLY A 216 1.14 33.95 -0.60
C GLY A 216 0.64 35.38 -0.52
N TYR A 217 -0.49 35.64 -1.12
CA TYR A 217 -1.19 36.89 -1.05
C TYR A 217 -2.69 36.65 -0.87
N SER A 218 -3.30 37.35 0.04
CA SER A 218 -4.76 37.39 0.16
C SER A 218 -5.26 38.85 0.15
N THR A 219 -6.46 39.06 -0.36
CA THR A 219 -7.09 40.37 -0.40
C THR A 219 -7.32 40.97 0.97
N ASP A 220 -7.54 40.12 1.98
CA ASP A 220 -7.89 40.54 3.33
C ASP A 220 -6.66 40.79 4.24
N ALA A 221 -5.60 39.99 4.08
CA ALA A 221 -4.42 40.02 4.93
C ALA A 221 -3.16 40.53 4.22
N GLY A 222 -3.19 40.73 2.90
CA GLY A 222 -2.04 41.16 2.10
C GLY A 222 -1.01 40.04 1.87
N PRO A 223 0.27 40.39 1.71
CA PRO A 223 1.33 39.43 1.56
C PRO A 223 1.51 38.56 2.81
N ARG A 224 1.77 37.28 2.59
CA ARG A 224 1.96 36.27 3.64
C ARG A 224 3.22 35.46 3.35
N PHE A 225 4.06 35.30 4.36
CA PHE A 225 5.23 34.42 4.32
C PHE A 225 5.04 33.28 5.31
N THR A 226 5.42 32.09 4.90
CA THR A 226 5.38 30.89 5.75
C THR A 226 6.74 30.22 5.76
N GLY A 227 7.17 29.76 6.91
CA GLY A 227 8.35 28.95 7.10
C GLY A 227 8.04 27.76 7.99
N LYS A 228 8.53 26.58 7.61
CA LYS A 228 8.42 25.37 8.40
C LYS A 228 9.78 24.69 8.46
N TRP A 229 10.18 24.27 9.64
CA TRP A 229 11.36 23.47 9.86
C TRP A 229 10.98 22.21 10.63
N GLU A 230 11.35 21.05 10.09
CA GLU A 230 11.08 19.75 10.68
C GLU A 230 12.37 18.97 10.90
N LYS A 231 12.45 18.35 12.06
CA LYS A 231 13.39 17.26 12.36
C LYS A 231 12.58 15.97 12.53
N PRO A 232 12.48 15.11 11.51
CA PRO A 232 11.71 13.88 11.57
C PRO A 232 12.18 12.91 12.66
N TRP A 233 13.44 13.02 13.02
CA TRP A 233 14.06 12.34 14.15
C TRP A 233 15.12 13.23 14.78
N VAL A 234 15.13 13.30 16.10
CA VAL A 234 16.06 14.12 16.90
C VAL A 234 17.12 13.23 17.53
N ASN A 235 16.74 12.00 17.90
CA ASN A 235 17.57 11.03 18.59
C ASN A 235 17.21 9.59 18.13
N SER A 236 17.95 8.59 18.63
CA SER A 236 17.74 7.18 18.34
C SER A 236 16.41 6.61 18.88
N ARG A 237 15.72 7.35 19.75
CA ARG A 237 14.38 7.00 20.26
C ARG A 237 13.25 7.49 19.33
N GLY A 238 13.59 8.09 18.20
CA GLY A 238 12.62 8.55 17.19
C GLY A 238 11.80 9.76 17.61
N HIS A 239 12.27 10.58 18.55
CA HIS A 239 11.62 11.84 18.87
C HIS A 239 11.68 12.78 17.67
N SER A 240 10.65 13.57 17.45
CA SER A 240 10.58 14.55 16.36
C SER A 240 10.29 15.95 16.85
N LEU A 241 10.76 16.93 16.10
CA LEU A 241 10.58 18.37 16.37
C LEU A 241 10.04 19.03 15.11
N SER A 242 9.04 19.88 15.27
CA SER A 242 8.51 20.73 14.20
C SER A 242 8.39 22.15 14.70
N PHE A 243 8.76 23.09 13.84
CA PHE A 243 8.57 24.51 14.04
C PHE A 243 7.94 25.10 12.79
N ALA A 244 6.90 25.90 12.98
CA ALA A 244 6.22 26.60 11.90
C ALA A 244 6.04 28.06 12.24
N SER A 245 6.18 28.95 11.26
CA SER A 245 5.94 30.39 11.40
C SER A 245 5.17 30.91 10.22
N THR A 246 4.23 31.79 10.48
CA THR A 246 3.51 32.53 9.46
C THR A 246 3.58 34.03 9.82
N VAL A 247 3.91 34.86 8.84
CA VAL A 247 4.00 36.32 9.00
C VAL A 247 3.17 36.99 7.91
N SER A 248 2.21 37.77 8.32
CA SER A 248 1.44 38.66 7.45
C SER A 248 1.29 40.04 8.12
N GLY A 249 0.73 41.02 7.39
CA GLY A 249 0.54 42.36 7.95
C GLY A 249 -0.43 42.40 9.13
N LYS A 250 -1.32 41.45 9.27
CA LYS A 250 -2.38 41.40 10.29
C LYS A 250 -2.21 40.29 11.33
N GLU A 251 -1.45 39.24 10.99
CA GLU A 251 -1.28 38.09 11.85
C GLU A 251 0.14 37.53 11.75
N GLN A 252 0.74 37.25 12.89
CA GLN A 252 2.00 36.53 13.01
C GLN A 252 1.79 35.34 13.95
N THR A 253 2.20 34.15 13.49
CA THR A 253 2.14 32.91 14.29
C THR A 253 3.50 32.25 14.36
N MET A 254 3.79 31.64 15.47
CA MET A 254 4.92 30.75 15.69
C MET A 254 4.43 29.55 16.47
N ASP A 255 4.64 28.37 15.93
CA ASP A 255 4.21 27.11 16.53
C ASP A 255 5.40 26.15 16.60
N ALA A 256 5.56 25.50 17.74
CA ALA A 256 6.54 24.46 17.94
C ALA A 256 5.86 23.20 18.49
N SER A 257 6.28 22.03 18.03
CA SER A 257 5.81 20.76 18.58
C SER A 257 6.96 19.77 18.73
N TYR A 258 6.92 19.01 19.81
CA TYR A 258 7.88 17.95 20.11
C TYR A 258 7.12 16.67 20.41
N LYS A 259 7.32 15.63 19.58
CA LYS A 259 6.68 14.32 19.73
C LYS A 259 7.68 13.33 20.28
N MET A 260 7.25 12.56 21.27
CA MET A 260 8.02 11.52 21.94
C MET A 260 7.29 10.19 21.82
N PRO A 261 7.60 9.36 20.82
CA PRO A 261 7.04 8.02 20.70
C PRO A 261 7.45 7.16 21.90
N LEU A 262 6.58 6.25 22.31
CA LEU A 262 6.88 5.31 23.39
C LEU A 262 7.24 3.94 22.82
N GLN A 263 8.21 3.30 23.45
CA GLN A 263 8.74 2.02 23.02
C GLN A 263 7.68 0.94 22.85
N LYS A 264 6.67 0.88 23.74
CA LYS A 264 5.65 -0.16 23.69
C LYS A 264 4.86 -0.20 22.36
N SER A 265 4.56 0.96 21.81
CA SER A 265 3.83 1.10 20.55
C SER A 265 4.14 2.47 19.93
N PRO A 266 5.26 2.61 19.22
CA PRO A 266 5.75 3.94 18.78
C PRO A 266 4.80 4.68 17.84
N LEU A 267 3.96 3.97 17.09
CA LEU A 267 2.98 4.58 16.18
C LEU A 267 1.74 5.07 16.91
N GLU A 268 1.34 4.38 17.95
CA GLU A 268 0.04 4.58 18.61
C GLU A 268 0.16 5.34 19.93
N GLU A 269 1.28 5.18 20.63
CA GLU A 269 1.50 5.76 21.93
C GLU A 269 2.62 6.79 21.92
N PHE A 270 2.29 8.02 22.25
CA PHE A 270 3.28 9.09 22.29
C PHE A 270 2.84 10.25 23.21
N TRP A 271 3.82 11.03 23.63
CA TRP A 271 3.60 12.36 24.20
C TRP A 271 3.81 13.43 23.11
N LEU A 272 2.98 14.46 23.15
CA LEU A 272 3.09 15.62 22.28
C LEU A 272 3.12 16.88 23.15
N ALA A 273 4.26 17.57 23.14
CA ALA A 273 4.39 18.90 23.72
C ALA A 273 4.26 19.95 22.61
N GLN A 274 3.45 20.95 22.81
CA GLN A 274 3.20 22.02 21.84
C GLN A 274 3.30 23.38 22.51
N GLY A 275 3.82 24.36 21.76
CA GLY A 275 3.85 25.76 22.17
C GLY A 275 3.51 26.63 20.99
N GLY A 276 2.75 27.70 21.21
CA GLY A 276 2.34 28.63 20.18
C GLY A 276 2.35 30.06 20.64
N LEU A 277 2.73 30.95 19.74
CA LEU A 277 2.60 32.40 19.88
C LEU A 277 1.80 32.92 18.71
N LYS A 278 0.77 33.69 18.98
CA LYS A 278 -0.05 34.33 17.95
C LYS A 278 -0.23 35.80 18.28
N HIS A 279 0.20 36.65 17.37
CA HIS A 279 -0.09 38.07 17.40
C HIS A 279 -1.08 38.43 16.30
N THR A 280 -2.16 39.10 16.66
CA THR A 280 -3.21 39.54 15.74
C THR A 280 -3.39 41.07 15.87
N ASN A 281 -3.43 41.75 14.74
CA ASN A 281 -3.73 43.15 14.65
C ASN A 281 -4.79 43.40 13.57
N LEU A 282 -6.07 43.33 13.99
CA LEU A 282 -7.24 43.43 13.12
C LEU A 282 -8.11 44.61 13.57
N ASN A 283 -8.18 45.66 12.74
CA ASN A 283 -8.95 46.86 13.01
C ASN A 283 -8.58 47.48 14.39
N ASP A 284 -9.55 47.55 15.29
CA ASP A 284 -9.38 48.14 16.64
C ASP A 284 -8.97 47.10 17.71
N THR A 285 -8.66 45.89 17.31
CA THR A 285 -8.29 44.80 18.23
C THR A 285 -6.85 44.36 17.99
N LYS A 286 -6.03 44.40 19.02
CA LYS A 286 -4.69 43.80 19.09
C LYS A 286 -4.71 42.70 20.13
N SER A 287 -4.24 41.52 19.76
CA SER A 287 -4.15 40.39 20.66
C SER A 287 -2.80 39.73 20.59
N MET A 288 -2.25 39.33 21.74
CA MET A 288 -1.07 38.51 21.89
C MET A 288 -1.43 37.26 22.69
N GLN A 289 -1.50 36.13 21.99
CA GLN A 289 -1.89 34.85 22.55
C GLN A 289 -0.65 33.97 22.71
N THR A 290 -0.49 33.38 23.88
CA THR A 290 0.53 32.37 24.17
C THR A 290 -0.17 31.07 24.59
N SER A 291 0.18 29.97 23.96
CA SER A 291 -0.37 28.64 24.28
C SER A 291 0.74 27.65 24.60
N LEU A 292 0.48 26.78 25.59
CA LEU A 292 1.31 25.62 25.90
C LEU A 292 0.38 24.42 26.09
N ALA A 293 0.79 23.27 25.56
CA ALA A 293 0.03 22.04 25.74
C ALA A 293 0.97 20.84 25.89
N ALA A 294 0.56 19.90 26.72
CA ALA A 294 1.19 18.57 26.82
C ALA A 294 0.10 17.51 26.79
N THR A 295 0.13 16.67 25.78
CA THR A 295 -0.92 15.68 25.54
C THR A 295 -0.30 14.29 25.40
N ARG A 296 -0.88 13.33 26.11
CA ARG A 296 -0.58 11.90 25.99
C ARG A 296 -1.62 11.27 25.06
N TYR A 297 -1.15 10.52 24.06
CA TYR A 297 -1.98 9.78 23.12
C TYR A 297 -1.75 8.29 23.29
N TRP A 298 -2.83 7.50 23.14
CA TRP A 298 -2.78 6.04 23.01
C TRP A 298 -3.99 5.52 22.25
N ASN A 299 -3.82 4.44 21.50
CA ASN A 299 -4.89 3.78 20.77
C ASN A 299 -5.49 2.64 21.61
N MET A 300 -6.72 2.30 21.31
CA MET A 300 -7.42 1.13 21.84
C MET A 300 -7.68 0.13 20.71
N GLU A 301 -7.90 -1.13 21.10
CA GLU A 301 -8.09 -2.25 20.17
C GLU A 301 -9.25 -2.06 19.18
N ASP A 302 -10.23 -1.21 19.43
CA ASP A 302 -11.41 -1.04 18.58
C ASP A 302 -11.34 0.19 17.64
N GLY A 303 -10.15 0.65 17.29
CA GLY A 303 -9.97 1.82 16.40
C GLY A 303 -10.26 3.17 17.08
N TRP A 304 -10.42 3.21 18.40
CA TRP A 304 -10.53 4.43 19.19
C TRP A 304 -9.15 4.97 19.54
N GLN A 305 -8.94 6.24 19.34
CA GLN A 305 -7.79 6.97 19.89
C GLN A 305 -8.22 7.72 21.14
N ARG A 306 -7.44 7.57 22.21
CA ARG A 306 -7.62 8.34 23.45
C ARG A 306 -6.49 9.34 23.62
N SER A 307 -6.83 10.48 24.19
CA SER A 307 -5.84 11.45 24.63
C SER A 307 -6.27 12.09 25.94
N ILE A 308 -5.28 12.46 26.72
CA ILE A 308 -5.43 13.33 27.88
C ILE A 308 -4.36 14.41 27.80
N GLY A 309 -4.73 15.64 28.01
CA GLY A 309 -3.81 16.76 27.88
C GLY A 309 -4.10 17.86 28.89
N LEU A 310 -3.04 18.62 29.19
CA LEU A 310 -3.12 19.90 29.87
C LEU A 310 -2.86 20.98 28.85
N HIS A 311 -3.73 21.95 28.81
CA HIS A 311 -3.63 23.12 27.94
C HIS A 311 -3.61 24.37 28.81
N TRP A 312 -2.73 25.27 28.49
CA TRP A 312 -2.62 26.56 29.12
C TRP A 312 -2.59 27.65 28.06
N LEU A 313 -3.45 28.65 28.18
CA LEU A 313 -3.64 29.74 27.25
C LEU A 313 -3.65 31.04 27.99
N ILE A 314 -2.85 32.01 27.55
CA ILE A 314 -2.93 33.40 27.93
C ILE A 314 -3.22 34.21 26.69
N ASP A 315 -4.22 35.06 26.74
CA ASP A 315 -4.54 36.04 25.70
C ASP A 315 -4.60 37.45 26.33
N ASN A 316 -3.68 38.29 25.91
CA ASN A 316 -3.65 39.69 26.23
C ASN A 316 -4.20 40.47 25.03
N PHE A 317 -5.32 41.10 25.19
CA PHE A 317 -5.92 41.86 24.09
C PHE A 317 -6.33 43.25 24.49
N THR A 318 -6.23 44.15 23.55
CA THR A 318 -6.70 45.55 23.63
C THR A 318 -7.78 45.73 22.58
N GLN A 319 -8.97 46.18 23.01
CA GLN A 319 -10.06 46.52 22.13
C GLN A 319 -10.53 47.96 22.38
N GLY A 320 -10.30 48.84 21.40
CA GLY A 320 -10.47 50.28 21.59
C GLY A 320 -9.53 50.78 22.71
N ASP A 321 -10.09 51.38 23.75
CA ASP A 321 -9.33 51.89 24.91
C ASP A 321 -9.29 50.93 26.10
N THR A 322 -9.72 49.65 25.91
CA THR A 322 -9.82 48.67 27.01
C THR A 322 -8.77 47.57 26.83
N ASP A 323 -7.94 47.39 27.85
CA ASP A 323 -7.00 46.28 27.97
C ASP A 323 -7.60 45.17 28.84
N ALA A 324 -7.47 43.92 28.40
CA ALA A 324 -7.89 42.76 29.18
C ALA A 324 -6.93 41.56 28.98
N THR A 325 -6.85 40.71 30.00
CA THR A 325 -6.11 39.45 29.98
C THR A 325 -7.04 38.32 30.33
N THR A 326 -7.09 37.31 29.44
CA THR A 326 -7.81 36.05 29.72
C THR A 326 -6.78 34.95 29.90
N MET A 327 -6.96 34.11 30.91
CA MET A 327 -6.14 32.94 31.21
C MET A 327 -7.05 31.72 31.36
N LEU A 328 -6.78 30.68 30.61
CA LEU A 328 -7.52 29.41 30.57
C LEU A 328 -6.57 28.22 30.74
#